data_6937ede329a4b5179ded779c1e6780db
#
_entry.id   6937ede329a4b5179ded779c1e6780db
#
_cell.length_a   1.000
_cell.length_b   1.000
_cell.length_c   1.000
_cell.angle_alpha   90.00
_cell.angle_beta   90.00
_cell.angle_gamma   90.00
#
_symmetry.space_group_name_H-M   'P 1'
#
loop_
_entity.id
_entity.type
_entity.pdbx_description
1 polymer ?
#
loop_
_entity_poly.entity_id
_entity_poly.type
_entity_poly.pdbx_seq_one_letter_code
_entity_poly.pdbx_strand_id
1 'polypeptide(L)'
;SVKDRIGLKMVEKAEAEGRIKPGDTLIEPTSGNTGIGMALVAAVKGYRMIITMPEKMSKEKEVVLKALGAEIIRTPTEAAWDAPESHIEVAKKMQAEIPNSHILDQYSNPANPDAHYEHTAQEILDDFDNSLKMVVAGVGTGGTITGMAKRLKEDRPGITIIGVDPFGSILGGGDEVYPYHVEGIGYDFFPDVLNNDLIDEYIKLPDPESFQMARRLIKEEGLLIGGSSGGVVWAALQKAERLNAGDKCLVILPDSVRNYLTKFVDDEWMDEQGFLETA
;
A
#
# COMPACT_ATOMS: atom_id res chain seq x y z
N SER A 1 6.24 -3.46 -6.91
CA SER A 1 5.90 -2.77 -5.64
C SER A 1 5.95 -3.72 -4.45
N VAL A 2 5.85 -3.18 -3.25
CA VAL A 2 5.73 -3.98 -2.01
C VAL A 2 4.55 -4.96 -2.06
N LYS A 3 3.53 -4.68 -2.84
CA LYS A 3 2.32 -5.49 -2.97
C LYS A 3 2.50 -6.75 -3.83
N ASP A 4 3.56 -6.85 -4.59
CA ASP A 4 3.88 -8.07 -5.36
C ASP A 4 4.06 -9.27 -4.41
N ARG A 5 4.61 -9.01 -3.21
CA ARG A 5 4.79 -10.01 -2.14
C ARG A 5 3.48 -10.61 -1.67
N ILE A 6 2.49 -9.77 -1.38
CA ILE A 6 1.18 -10.23 -0.91
C ILE A 6 0.36 -10.85 -2.03
N GLY A 7 0.47 -10.32 -3.26
CA GLY A 7 -0.18 -10.91 -4.44
C GLY A 7 0.24 -12.36 -4.65
N LEU A 8 1.54 -12.63 -4.59
CA LEU A 8 2.08 -13.99 -4.68
C LEU A 8 1.63 -14.86 -3.50
N LYS A 9 1.80 -14.39 -2.26
CA LYS A 9 1.50 -15.16 -1.04
C LYS A 9 0.02 -15.55 -0.94
N MET A 10 -0.89 -14.62 -1.26
CA MET A 10 -2.33 -14.90 -1.22
C MET A 10 -2.74 -15.97 -2.24
N VAL A 11 -2.18 -15.91 -3.47
CA VAL A 11 -2.47 -16.91 -4.51
C VAL A 11 -1.89 -18.27 -4.12
N GLU A 12 -0.62 -18.35 -3.72
CA GLU A 12 0.02 -19.60 -3.34
C GLU A 12 -0.66 -20.28 -2.15
N LYS A 13 -1.10 -19.51 -1.15
CA LYS A 13 -1.84 -20.04 -0.02
C LYS A 13 -3.20 -20.58 -0.44
N ALA A 14 -3.93 -19.85 -1.27
CA ALA A 14 -5.22 -20.31 -1.78
C ALA A 14 -5.11 -21.58 -2.66
N GLU A 15 -4.03 -21.72 -3.46
CA GLU A 15 -3.72 -22.93 -4.21
C GLU A 15 -3.43 -24.11 -3.26
N ALA A 16 -2.58 -23.89 -2.25
CA ALA A 16 -2.20 -24.91 -1.27
C ALA A 16 -3.41 -25.44 -0.47
N GLU A 17 -4.37 -24.55 -0.19
CA GLU A 17 -5.65 -24.88 0.47
C GLU A 17 -6.67 -25.54 -0.49
N GLY A 18 -6.36 -25.65 -1.78
CA GLY A 18 -7.28 -26.17 -2.81
C GLY A 18 -8.48 -25.26 -3.08
N ARG A 19 -8.41 -24.00 -2.66
CA ARG A 19 -9.48 -23.00 -2.82
C ARG A 19 -9.57 -22.52 -4.26
N ILE A 20 -8.46 -22.42 -4.96
CA ILE A 20 -8.36 -21.97 -6.36
C ILE A 20 -7.50 -22.94 -7.18
N LYS A 21 -7.69 -22.94 -8.48
CA LYS A 21 -6.89 -23.68 -9.46
C LYS A 21 -6.74 -22.90 -10.76
N PRO A 22 -5.70 -23.16 -11.57
CA PRO A 22 -5.55 -22.53 -12.89
C PRO A 22 -6.83 -22.61 -13.72
N GLY A 23 -7.21 -21.51 -14.36
CA GLY A 23 -8.46 -21.34 -15.10
C GLY A 23 -9.60 -20.73 -14.30
N ASP A 24 -9.52 -20.65 -12.98
CA ASP A 24 -10.47 -19.89 -12.17
C ASP A 24 -10.29 -18.37 -12.38
N THR A 25 -11.30 -17.60 -11.97
CA THR A 25 -11.28 -16.14 -12.03
C THR A 25 -10.92 -15.58 -10.66
N LEU A 26 -9.88 -14.75 -10.60
CA LEU A 26 -9.54 -13.95 -9.43
C LEU A 26 -10.13 -12.55 -9.57
N ILE A 27 -10.78 -12.06 -8.52
CA ILE A 27 -11.34 -10.72 -8.45
C ILE A 27 -10.72 -10.04 -7.25
N GLU A 28 -10.22 -8.81 -7.39
CA GLU A 28 -9.66 -8.07 -6.26
C GLU A 28 -10.07 -6.60 -6.29
N PRO A 29 -10.69 -6.11 -5.21
CA PRO A 29 -10.90 -4.68 -5.00
C PRO A 29 -9.58 -4.05 -4.52
N THR A 30 -9.04 -3.08 -5.29
CA THR A 30 -7.70 -2.55 -4.97
C THR A 30 -7.47 -1.15 -5.53
N SER A 31 -6.58 -0.41 -4.87
CA SER A 31 -6.04 0.87 -5.36
C SER A 31 -5.01 0.72 -6.50
N GLY A 32 -4.70 -0.49 -6.94
CA GLY A 32 -3.89 -0.77 -8.11
C GLY A 32 -2.63 -1.61 -7.85
N ASN A 33 -1.82 -1.32 -6.83
CA ASN A 33 -0.56 -2.03 -6.61
C ASN A 33 -0.76 -3.53 -6.27
N THR A 34 -1.74 -3.86 -5.42
CA THR A 34 -2.08 -5.26 -5.13
C THR A 34 -2.62 -5.96 -6.37
N GLY A 35 -3.46 -5.24 -7.15
CA GLY A 35 -3.95 -5.75 -8.43
C GLY A 35 -2.83 -6.06 -9.41
N ILE A 36 -1.81 -5.21 -9.51
CA ILE A 36 -0.63 -5.46 -10.35
C ILE A 36 0.11 -6.71 -9.86
N GLY A 37 0.37 -6.85 -8.56
CA GLY A 37 1.01 -8.04 -8.00
C GLY A 37 0.21 -9.31 -8.29
N MET A 38 -1.11 -9.29 -8.10
CA MET A 38 -1.96 -10.43 -8.41
C MET A 38 -2.04 -10.70 -9.92
N ALA A 39 -2.13 -9.65 -10.76
CA ALA A 39 -2.18 -9.81 -12.20
C ALA A 39 -0.88 -10.41 -12.77
N LEU A 40 0.28 -10.10 -12.19
CA LEU A 40 1.56 -10.76 -12.51
C LEU A 40 1.47 -12.27 -12.26
N VAL A 41 0.99 -12.66 -11.10
CA VAL A 41 0.85 -14.08 -10.74
C VAL A 41 -0.21 -14.74 -11.62
N ALA A 42 -1.33 -14.08 -11.85
CA ALA A 42 -2.42 -14.57 -12.71
C ALA A 42 -1.95 -14.83 -14.15
N ALA A 43 -1.17 -13.90 -14.72
CA ALA A 43 -0.60 -14.06 -16.06
C ALA A 43 0.34 -15.28 -16.17
N VAL A 44 1.17 -15.52 -15.14
CA VAL A 44 2.13 -16.64 -15.12
C VAL A 44 1.44 -17.98 -14.85
N LYS A 45 0.43 -18.00 -13.98
CA LYS A 45 -0.22 -19.24 -13.52
C LYS A 45 -1.52 -19.57 -14.28
N GLY A 46 -1.99 -18.71 -15.18
CA GLY A 46 -3.15 -18.98 -16.03
C GLY A 46 -4.50 -18.74 -15.36
N TYR A 47 -4.60 -17.70 -14.50
CA TYR A 47 -5.86 -17.22 -13.94
C TYR A 47 -6.44 -16.09 -14.80
N ARG A 48 -7.76 -16.01 -14.90
CA ARG A 48 -8.44 -14.79 -15.33
C ARG A 48 -8.41 -13.78 -14.19
N MET A 49 -8.09 -12.50 -14.47
CA MET A 49 -7.97 -11.47 -13.43
C MET A 49 -8.94 -10.32 -13.69
N ILE A 50 -9.75 -9.97 -12.70
CA ILE A 50 -10.66 -8.83 -12.71
C ILE A 50 -10.28 -7.91 -11.54
N ILE A 51 -10.12 -6.62 -11.82
CA ILE A 51 -9.82 -5.60 -10.83
C ILE A 51 -10.97 -4.59 -10.75
N THR A 52 -11.50 -4.37 -9.56
CA THR A 52 -12.38 -3.25 -9.27
C THR A 52 -11.57 -2.13 -8.62
N MET A 53 -11.61 -0.92 -9.19
CA MET A 53 -10.68 0.14 -8.84
C MET A 53 -11.33 1.53 -8.89
N PRO A 54 -11.16 2.39 -7.85
CA PRO A 54 -11.67 3.77 -7.87
C PRO A 54 -11.10 4.59 -9.02
N GLU A 55 -11.91 5.52 -9.56
CA GLU A 55 -11.53 6.37 -10.71
C GLU A 55 -10.34 7.28 -10.44
N LYS A 56 -10.09 7.68 -9.19
CA LYS A 56 -8.95 8.53 -8.80
C LYS A 56 -7.57 7.90 -9.03
N MET A 57 -7.51 6.57 -9.17
CA MET A 57 -6.24 5.87 -9.31
C MET A 57 -5.54 6.21 -10.63
N SER A 58 -4.20 6.26 -10.60
CA SER A 58 -3.37 6.67 -11.73
C SER A 58 -3.64 5.85 -12.99
N LYS A 59 -3.58 6.54 -14.15
CA LYS A 59 -3.76 5.91 -15.45
C LYS A 59 -2.65 4.90 -15.75
N GLU A 60 -1.46 5.15 -15.25
CA GLU A 60 -0.30 4.27 -15.42
C GLU A 60 -0.57 2.87 -14.83
N LYS A 61 -1.17 2.78 -13.65
CA LYS A 61 -1.57 1.50 -13.05
C LYS A 61 -2.59 0.76 -13.90
N GLU A 62 -3.58 1.48 -14.44
CA GLU A 62 -4.57 0.90 -15.37
C GLU A 62 -3.92 0.32 -16.61
N VAL A 63 -2.99 1.06 -17.22
CA VAL A 63 -2.28 0.60 -18.44
C VAL A 63 -1.47 -0.65 -18.17
N VAL A 64 -0.76 -0.71 -17.01
CA VAL A 64 0.00 -1.90 -16.61
C VAL A 64 -0.91 -3.10 -16.38
N LEU A 65 -2.02 -2.92 -15.69
CA LEU A 65 -3.01 -3.99 -15.45
C LEU A 65 -3.58 -4.53 -16.76
N LYS A 66 -3.95 -3.66 -17.70
CA LYS A 66 -4.42 -4.07 -19.04
C LYS A 66 -3.34 -4.82 -19.82
N ALA A 67 -2.09 -4.38 -19.74
CA ALA A 67 -0.97 -5.07 -20.39
C ALA A 67 -0.73 -6.48 -19.82
N LEU A 68 -1.04 -6.69 -18.54
CA LEU A 68 -1.01 -8.00 -17.86
C LEU A 68 -2.26 -8.87 -18.17
N GLY A 69 -3.22 -8.36 -18.95
CA GLY A 69 -4.44 -9.07 -19.33
C GLY A 69 -5.58 -8.97 -18.31
N ALA A 70 -5.46 -8.10 -17.31
CA ALA A 70 -6.53 -7.90 -16.34
C ALA A 70 -7.70 -7.11 -16.94
N GLU A 71 -8.92 -7.51 -16.59
CA GLU A 71 -10.14 -6.75 -16.84
C GLU A 71 -10.33 -5.73 -15.71
N ILE A 72 -10.65 -4.48 -16.05
CA ILE A 72 -10.75 -3.40 -15.07
C ILE A 72 -12.16 -2.83 -15.06
N ILE A 73 -12.74 -2.79 -13.87
CA ILE A 73 -14.02 -2.14 -13.59
C ILE A 73 -13.73 -0.90 -12.75
N ARG A 74 -14.00 0.28 -13.30
CA ARG A 74 -13.87 1.55 -12.58
C ARG A 74 -15.10 1.81 -11.73
N THR A 75 -14.89 2.34 -10.54
CA THR A 75 -15.95 2.67 -9.57
C THR A 75 -15.79 4.12 -9.10
N PRO A 76 -16.88 4.77 -8.64
CA PRO A 76 -16.80 6.15 -8.16
C PRO A 76 -15.79 6.31 -7.02
N THR A 77 -15.03 7.41 -7.07
CA THR A 77 -13.99 7.71 -6.06
C THR A 77 -14.59 8.02 -4.69
N GLU A 78 -15.73 8.72 -4.66
CA GLU A 78 -16.38 9.22 -3.46
C GLU A 78 -17.27 8.19 -2.78
N ALA A 79 -17.43 6.99 -3.37
CA ALA A 79 -18.23 5.94 -2.78
C ALA A 79 -17.61 5.48 -1.45
N ALA A 80 -18.38 5.51 -0.36
CA ALA A 80 -17.98 4.90 0.91
C ALA A 80 -17.71 3.41 0.70
N TRP A 81 -16.84 2.83 1.50
CA TRP A 81 -16.37 1.45 1.31
C TRP A 81 -17.49 0.40 1.26
N ASP A 82 -18.61 0.63 1.97
CA ASP A 82 -19.81 -0.21 2.05
C ASP A 82 -20.95 0.21 1.10
N ALA A 83 -20.75 1.25 0.29
CA ALA A 83 -21.73 1.66 -0.71
C ALA A 83 -21.84 0.63 -1.84
N PRO A 84 -23.02 0.36 -2.39
CA PRO A 84 -23.22 -0.65 -3.45
C PRO A 84 -22.36 -0.42 -4.70
N GLU A 85 -21.98 0.83 -4.99
CA GLU A 85 -21.12 1.23 -6.10
C GLU A 85 -19.64 1.28 -5.74
N SER A 86 -19.26 0.97 -4.50
CA SER A 86 -17.86 0.90 -4.08
C SER A 86 -17.11 -0.22 -4.80
N HIS A 87 -15.80 -0.08 -4.92
CA HIS A 87 -14.97 -1.12 -5.53
C HIS A 87 -15.04 -2.46 -4.78
N ILE A 88 -15.30 -2.44 -3.48
CA ILE A 88 -15.45 -3.64 -2.64
C ILE A 88 -16.77 -4.34 -2.94
N GLU A 89 -17.90 -3.62 -2.91
CA GLU A 89 -19.21 -4.21 -3.12
C GLU A 89 -19.41 -4.64 -4.58
N VAL A 90 -18.87 -3.91 -5.55
CA VAL A 90 -18.86 -4.32 -6.96
C VAL A 90 -18.08 -5.63 -7.14
N ALA A 91 -16.93 -5.80 -6.47
CA ALA A 91 -16.18 -7.06 -6.50
C ALA A 91 -17.00 -8.23 -5.94
N LYS A 92 -17.66 -8.06 -4.81
CA LYS A 92 -18.54 -9.08 -4.19
C LYS A 92 -19.70 -9.45 -5.10
N LYS A 93 -20.34 -8.47 -5.74
CA LYS A 93 -21.41 -8.71 -6.71
C LYS A 93 -20.90 -9.54 -7.88
N MET A 94 -19.77 -9.19 -8.46
CA MET A 94 -19.18 -9.95 -9.57
C MET A 94 -18.83 -11.38 -9.16
N GLN A 95 -18.29 -11.57 -7.95
CA GLN A 95 -18.02 -12.91 -7.43
C GLN A 95 -19.29 -13.78 -7.35
N ALA A 96 -20.42 -13.19 -6.95
CA ALA A 96 -21.68 -13.89 -6.89
C ALA A 96 -22.24 -14.27 -8.27
N GLU A 97 -21.93 -13.50 -9.32
CA GLU A 97 -22.42 -13.67 -10.67
C GLU A 97 -21.51 -14.55 -11.56
N ILE A 98 -20.20 -14.59 -11.29
CA ILE A 98 -19.21 -15.29 -12.11
C ILE A 98 -18.88 -16.66 -11.48
N PRO A 99 -19.18 -17.77 -12.15
CA PRO A 99 -18.82 -19.11 -11.66
C PRO A 99 -17.30 -19.27 -11.52
N ASN A 100 -16.87 -20.03 -10.50
CA ASN A 100 -15.46 -20.31 -10.20
C ASN A 100 -14.63 -19.02 -10.06
N SER A 101 -15.21 -18.00 -9.44
CA SER A 101 -14.52 -16.75 -9.13
C SER A 101 -14.27 -16.62 -7.64
N HIS A 102 -13.13 -15.98 -7.29
CA HIS A 102 -12.65 -15.87 -5.93
C HIS A 102 -12.08 -14.49 -5.66
N ILE A 103 -12.48 -13.88 -4.55
CA ILE A 103 -11.82 -12.72 -3.97
C ILE A 103 -10.83 -13.25 -2.94
N LEU A 104 -9.55 -12.87 -3.06
CA LEU A 104 -8.52 -13.26 -2.07
C LEU A 104 -8.50 -12.30 -0.89
N ASP A 105 -8.97 -11.09 -1.09
CA ASP A 105 -9.26 -10.07 -0.07
C ASP A 105 -8.03 -9.61 0.73
N GLN A 106 -7.31 -8.65 0.19
CA GLN A 106 -6.15 -8.07 0.87
C GLN A 106 -6.46 -7.44 2.24
N TYR A 107 -7.72 -7.14 2.54
CA TYR A 107 -8.13 -6.45 3.77
C TYR A 107 -8.32 -7.39 4.96
N SER A 108 -8.71 -8.64 4.71
CA SER A 108 -8.97 -9.64 5.75
C SER A 108 -8.08 -10.88 5.67
N ASN A 109 -7.37 -11.10 4.57
CA ASN A 109 -6.57 -12.29 4.34
C ASN A 109 -5.27 -12.28 5.16
N PRO A 110 -5.08 -13.23 6.10
CA PRO A 110 -3.86 -13.30 6.91
C PRO A 110 -2.59 -13.54 6.09
N ALA A 111 -2.67 -14.05 4.87
CA ALA A 111 -1.53 -14.17 3.97
C ALA A 111 -0.87 -12.82 3.65
N ASN A 112 -1.61 -11.70 3.77
CA ASN A 112 -1.07 -10.36 3.61
C ASN A 112 -0.03 -10.04 4.71
N PRO A 113 -0.35 -9.97 6.01
CA PRO A 113 0.68 -9.74 7.03
C PRO A 113 1.69 -10.90 7.12
N ASP A 114 1.29 -12.15 6.85
CA ASP A 114 2.20 -13.31 6.87
C ASP A 114 3.36 -13.13 5.89
N ALA A 115 3.11 -12.62 4.67
CA ALA A 115 4.16 -12.35 3.68
C ALA A 115 5.24 -11.39 4.22
N HIS A 116 4.84 -10.41 5.01
CA HIS A 116 5.76 -9.43 5.59
C HIS A 116 6.43 -9.93 6.88
N TYR A 117 5.73 -10.75 7.67
CA TYR A 117 6.29 -11.41 8.83
C TYR A 117 7.39 -12.41 8.43
N GLU A 118 7.12 -13.26 7.44
CA GLU A 118 8.02 -14.33 7.02
C GLU A 118 9.20 -13.82 6.18
N HIS A 119 8.97 -12.83 5.30
CA HIS A 119 9.97 -12.41 4.32
C HIS A 119 10.49 -11.00 4.55
N THR A 120 9.63 -9.97 4.51
CA THR A 120 10.10 -8.57 4.60
C THR A 120 10.81 -8.31 5.92
N ALA A 121 10.26 -8.78 7.04
CA ALA A 121 10.89 -8.61 8.34
C ALA A 121 12.18 -9.43 8.45
N GLN A 122 12.24 -10.62 7.86
CA GLN A 122 13.46 -11.43 7.86
C GLN A 122 14.58 -10.73 7.07
N GLU A 123 14.30 -10.18 5.89
CA GLU A 123 15.26 -9.39 5.12
C GLU A 123 15.81 -8.21 5.96
N ILE A 124 14.93 -7.52 6.71
CA ILE A 124 15.34 -6.43 7.60
C ILE A 124 16.26 -6.93 8.73
N LEU A 125 15.93 -8.08 9.32
CA LEU A 125 16.76 -8.69 10.38
C LEU A 125 18.13 -9.14 9.88
N ASP A 126 18.20 -9.61 8.64
CA ASP A 126 19.45 -10.04 8.00
C ASP A 126 20.35 -8.85 7.63
N ASP A 127 19.75 -7.73 7.19
CA ASP A 127 20.49 -6.54 6.74
C ASP A 127 20.88 -5.56 7.86
N PHE A 128 20.18 -5.61 8.99
CA PHE A 128 20.37 -4.66 10.09
C PHE A 128 20.70 -5.35 11.41
N ASP A 129 21.68 -4.80 12.10
CA ASP A 129 22.03 -5.16 13.47
C ASP A 129 21.12 -4.42 14.51
N ASN A 130 21.50 -4.49 15.78
CA ASN A 130 20.79 -3.82 16.88
C ASN A 130 20.85 -2.29 16.85
N SER A 131 21.54 -1.68 15.88
CA SER A 131 21.51 -0.23 15.66
C SER A 131 20.21 0.24 15.00
N LEU A 132 19.41 -0.65 14.39
CA LEU A 132 18.08 -0.31 13.92
C LEU A 132 17.15 -0.08 15.12
N LYS A 133 16.71 1.17 15.29
CA LYS A 133 15.88 1.61 16.43
C LYS A 133 14.47 2.02 16.03
N MET A 134 14.28 2.38 14.77
CA MET A 134 13.03 2.91 14.28
C MET A 134 12.69 2.36 12.90
N VAL A 135 11.44 2.00 12.68
CA VAL A 135 10.89 1.63 11.36
C VAL A 135 9.68 2.50 11.10
N VAL A 136 9.63 3.14 9.92
CA VAL A 136 8.53 4.01 9.51
C VAL A 136 7.92 3.46 8.22
N ALA A 137 6.61 3.29 8.20
CA ALA A 137 5.91 2.77 7.04
C ALA A 137 4.53 3.43 6.86
N GLY A 138 4.13 3.63 5.62
CA GLY A 138 2.78 4.05 5.28
C GLY A 138 1.78 2.93 5.56
N VAL A 139 0.59 3.30 6.05
CA VAL A 139 -0.45 2.37 6.43
C VAL A 139 -1.61 2.44 5.44
N GLY A 140 -1.76 1.39 4.63
CA GLY A 140 -2.96 1.15 3.81
C GLY A 140 -3.76 0.00 4.42
N THR A 141 -3.77 -1.20 3.82
CA THR A 141 -4.40 -2.38 4.46
C THR A 141 -3.81 -2.70 5.84
N GLY A 142 -2.62 -2.20 6.12
CA GLY A 142 -1.92 -2.46 7.37
C GLY A 142 -1.12 -3.76 7.41
N GLY A 143 -1.24 -4.63 6.39
CA GLY A 143 -0.55 -5.92 6.38
C GLY A 143 0.98 -5.78 6.43
N THR A 144 1.53 -4.83 5.70
CA THR A 144 2.99 -4.59 5.68
C THR A 144 3.51 -4.24 7.08
N ILE A 145 2.93 -3.21 7.69
CA ILE A 145 3.39 -2.73 9.00
C ILE A 145 3.10 -3.75 10.10
N THR A 146 1.93 -4.42 10.07
CA THR A 146 1.55 -5.46 11.03
C THR A 146 2.52 -6.65 10.99
N GLY A 147 2.79 -7.21 9.80
CA GLY A 147 3.69 -8.34 9.65
C GLY A 147 5.12 -8.01 10.08
N MET A 148 5.65 -6.88 9.62
CA MET A 148 6.97 -6.41 10.02
C MET A 148 7.05 -6.12 11.52
N ALA A 149 6.11 -5.34 12.07
CA ALA A 149 6.12 -4.95 13.47
C ALA A 149 6.07 -6.17 14.40
N LYS A 150 5.20 -7.13 14.08
CA LYS A 150 5.11 -8.38 14.86
C LYS A 150 6.46 -9.07 14.96
N ARG A 151 7.08 -9.38 13.82
CA ARG A 151 8.36 -10.10 13.79
C ARG A 151 9.50 -9.28 14.40
N LEU A 152 9.60 -8.00 14.06
CA LEU A 152 10.67 -7.15 14.56
C LEU A 152 10.60 -6.93 16.07
N LYS A 153 9.40 -6.79 16.66
CA LYS A 153 9.23 -6.66 18.11
C LYS A 153 9.49 -7.97 18.86
N GLU A 154 9.24 -9.13 18.25
CA GLU A 154 9.63 -10.43 18.80
C GLU A 154 11.16 -10.56 18.93
N ASP A 155 11.91 -10.16 17.90
CA ASP A 155 13.38 -10.24 17.90
C ASP A 155 14.05 -9.03 18.58
N ARG A 156 13.44 -7.86 18.56
CA ARG A 156 13.97 -6.58 19.08
C ARG A 156 12.89 -5.80 19.82
N PRO A 157 12.56 -6.16 21.07
CA PRO A 157 11.43 -5.56 21.81
C PRO A 157 11.49 -4.05 21.99
N GLY A 158 12.68 -3.42 21.84
CA GLY A 158 12.87 -1.97 21.96
C GLY A 158 12.77 -1.20 20.64
N ILE A 159 12.40 -1.84 19.52
CA ILE A 159 12.25 -1.15 18.24
C ILE A 159 10.99 -0.30 18.22
N THR A 160 11.07 0.92 17.70
CA THR A 160 9.92 1.82 17.54
C THR A 160 9.32 1.65 16.15
N ILE A 161 8.02 1.42 16.10
CA ILE A 161 7.26 1.27 14.84
C ILE A 161 6.34 2.48 14.67
N ILE A 162 6.52 3.23 13.59
CA ILE A 162 5.74 4.42 13.27
C ILE A 162 4.91 4.18 12.01
N GLY A 163 3.60 4.35 12.14
CA GLY A 163 2.66 4.36 11.03
C GLY A 163 2.51 5.77 10.43
N VAL A 164 2.40 5.85 9.11
CA VAL A 164 2.11 7.11 8.41
C VAL A 164 0.76 6.98 7.71
N ASP A 165 -0.12 7.91 8.00
CA ASP A 165 -1.52 7.90 7.57
C ASP A 165 -1.92 9.30 7.06
N PRO A 166 -2.51 9.44 5.86
CA PRO A 166 -2.86 10.77 5.34
C PRO A 166 -3.97 11.44 6.15
N PHE A 167 -3.99 12.75 6.15
CA PHE A 167 -5.18 13.48 6.57
C PHE A 167 -6.37 13.10 5.67
N GLY A 168 -7.55 12.92 6.26
CA GLY A 168 -8.74 12.40 5.57
C GLY A 168 -8.92 10.88 5.68
N SER A 169 -7.91 10.16 6.20
CA SER A 169 -7.99 8.75 6.62
C SER A 169 -8.20 8.64 8.13
N ILE A 170 -8.78 7.53 8.60
CA ILE A 170 -9.03 7.28 10.02
C ILE A 170 -8.01 6.33 10.67
N LEU A 171 -7.12 5.69 9.92
CA LEU A 171 -6.24 4.63 10.43
C LEU A 171 -5.31 5.10 11.54
N GLY A 172 -4.78 6.31 11.41
CA GLY A 172 -3.90 6.95 12.40
C GLY A 172 -4.63 7.81 13.42
N GLY A 173 -5.94 7.62 13.57
CA GLY A 173 -6.80 8.41 14.45
C GLY A 173 -7.52 9.55 13.74
N GLY A 174 -8.51 10.13 14.45
CA GLY A 174 -9.48 11.07 13.90
C GLY A 174 -10.70 10.36 13.35
N ASP A 175 -11.75 11.12 13.09
CA ASP A 175 -13.06 10.66 12.61
C ASP A 175 -13.52 11.39 11.34
N GLU A 176 -12.72 12.35 10.88
CA GLU A 176 -13.02 13.11 9.67
C GLU A 176 -12.49 12.40 8.43
N VAL A 177 -13.41 12.04 7.53
CA VAL A 177 -13.09 11.43 6.22
C VAL A 177 -13.28 12.48 5.14
N TYR A 178 -12.20 12.75 4.39
CA TYR A 178 -12.25 13.64 3.22
C TYR A 178 -11.20 13.23 2.18
N PRO A 179 -11.34 13.67 0.91
CA PRO A 179 -10.42 13.30 -0.15
C PRO A 179 -8.99 13.76 0.11
N TYR A 180 -8.03 12.91 -0.25
CA TYR A 180 -6.60 13.20 -0.31
C TYR A 180 -6.02 12.61 -1.61
N HIS A 181 -4.84 13.09 -2.03
CA HIS A 181 -4.24 12.76 -3.33
C HIS A 181 -3.19 11.65 -3.26
N VAL A 182 -2.57 11.44 -2.11
CA VAL A 182 -1.61 10.35 -1.95
C VAL A 182 -2.28 9.00 -2.16
N GLU A 183 -1.62 8.10 -2.90
CA GLU A 183 -2.17 6.79 -3.23
C GLU A 183 -1.47 5.68 -2.46
N GLY A 184 -2.23 4.60 -2.17
CA GLY A 184 -1.71 3.36 -1.59
C GLY A 184 -1.69 3.31 -0.07
N ILE A 185 -2.01 4.41 0.60
CA ILE A 185 -2.13 4.51 2.06
C ILE A 185 -3.42 5.23 2.44
N GLY A 186 -3.91 4.98 3.66
CA GLY A 186 -5.13 5.58 4.20
C GLY A 186 -6.41 4.87 3.78
N TYR A 187 -7.38 4.78 4.69
CA TYR A 187 -8.73 4.28 4.45
C TYR A 187 -9.76 4.97 5.36
N ASP A 188 -11.04 4.81 4.99
CA ASP A 188 -12.24 5.23 5.74
C ASP A 188 -12.83 4.08 6.60
N PHE A 189 -12.10 2.98 6.73
CA PHE A 189 -12.43 1.83 7.59
C PHE A 189 -11.14 1.16 8.09
N PHE A 190 -11.24 0.34 9.12
CA PHE A 190 -10.11 -0.43 9.65
C PHE A 190 -10.09 -1.83 9.03
N PRO A 191 -9.06 -2.16 8.21
CA PRO A 191 -8.89 -3.52 7.69
C PRO A 191 -8.61 -4.53 8.81
N ASP A 192 -9.15 -5.75 8.69
CA ASP A 192 -8.97 -6.82 9.68
C ASP A 192 -7.51 -7.23 9.88
N VAL A 193 -6.68 -7.09 8.83
CA VAL A 193 -5.24 -7.42 8.89
C VAL A 193 -4.39 -6.34 9.58
N LEU A 194 -4.96 -5.17 9.89
CA LEU A 194 -4.27 -4.12 10.62
C LEU A 194 -4.32 -4.38 12.13
N ASN A 195 -3.17 -4.52 12.75
CA ASN A 195 -3.06 -4.60 14.20
C ASN A 195 -2.39 -3.33 14.76
N ASN A 196 -3.22 -2.40 15.21
CA ASN A 196 -2.78 -1.12 15.78
C ASN A 196 -2.00 -1.27 17.10
N ASP A 197 -2.16 -2.37 17.85
CA ASP A 197 -1.42 -2.60 19.09
C ASP A 197 0.09 -2.80 18.86
N LEU A 198 0.49 -3.06 17.64
CA LEU A 198 1.90 -3.21 17.24
C LEU A 198 2.55 -1.89 16.79
N ILE A 199 1.77 -0.84 16.61
CA ILE A 199 2.23 0.48 16.12
C ILE A 199 2.36 1.41 17.32
N ASP A 200 3.56 1.94 17.55
CA ASP A 200 3.85 2.76 18.73
C ASP A 200 3.33 4.20 18.56
N GLU A 201 3.32 4.70 17.33
CA GLU A 201 2.89 6.06 17.03
C GLU A 201 2.40 6.17 15.59
N TYR A 202 1.46 7.09 15.35
CA TYR A 202 1.05 7.51 14.01
C TYR A 202 1.44 8.97 13.74
N ILE A 203 1.83 9.23 12.49
CA ILE A 203 2.03 10.59 11.98
C ILE A 203 1.01 10.84 10.87
N LYS A 204 0.20 11.88 11.04
CA LYS A 204 -0.73 12.33 9.99
C LYS A 204 0.04 13.11 8.93
N LEU A 205 -0.16 12.70 7.67
CA LEU A 205 0.59 13.18 6.51
C LEU A 205 -0.26 14.12 5.67
N PRO A 206 0.18 15.39 5.46
CA PRO A 206 -0.41 16.25 4.44
C PRO A 206 0.08 15.86 3.02
N ASP A 207 -0.78 16.06 2.02
CA ASP A 207 -0.44 15.79 0.62
C ASP A 207 0.75 16.62 0.10
N PRO A 208 0.82 17.95 0.33
CA PRO A 208 1.93 18.76 -0.18
C PRO A 208 3.29 18.26 0.26
N GLU A 209 3.46 17.96 1.55
CA GLU A 209 4.71 17.47 2.13
C GLU A 209 5.12 16.12 1.57
N SER A 210 4.13 15.26 1.28
CA SER A 210 4.36 13.96 0.66
C SER A 210 4.97 14.10 -0.74
N PHE A 211 4.36 14.91 -1.58
CA PHE A 211 4.78 15.07 -2.97
C PHE A 211 6.04 15.92 -3.13
N GLN A 212 6.18 17.00 -2.36
CA GLN A 212 7.38 17.82 -2.34
C GLN A 212 8.60 17.01 -1.90
N MET A 213 8.48 16.23 -0.82
CA MET A 213 9.56 15.36 -0.35
C MET A 213 9.89 14.26 -1.37
N ALA A 214 8.89 13.65 -2.04
CA ALA A 214 9.14 12.68 -3.09
C ALA A 214 9.95 13.29 -4.26
N ARG A 215 9.59 14.49 -4.71
CA ARG A 215 10.33 15.24 -5.74
C ARG A 215 11.76 15.55 -5.33
N ARG A 216 11.97 15.96 -4.07
CA ARG A 216 13.31 16.20 -3.53
C ARG A 216 14.16 14.94 -3.52
N LEU A 217 13.63 13.82 -3.04
CA LEU A 217 14.35 12.54 -3.02
C LEU A 217 14.70 12.03 -4.41
N ILE A 218 13.83 12.24 -5.40
CA ILE A 218 14.14 11.95 -6.80
C ILE A 218 15.30 12.81 -7.31
N LYS A 219 15.23 14.12 -7.05
CA LYS A 219 16.21 15.09 -7.56
C LYS A 219 17.56 15.03 -6.85
N GLU A 220 17.54 14.88 -5.53
CA GLU A 220 18.71 15.03 -4.67
C GLU A 220 19.42 13.69 -4.40
N GLU A 221 18.66 12.59 -4.32
CA GLU A 221 19.15 11.26 -3.95
C GLU A 221 19.03 10.22 -5.10
N GLY A 222 18.38 10.57 -6.21
CA GLY A 222 18.20 9.67 -7.34
C GLY A 222 17.23 8.49 -7.07
N LEU A 223 16.38 8.61 -6.06
CA LEU A 223 15.43 7.58 -5.68
C LEU A 223 14.13 7.73 -6.49
N LEU A 224 13.89 6.84 -7.45
CA LEU A 224 12.70 6.85 -8.31
C LEU A 224 11.48 6.26 -7.61
N ILE A 225 10.98 6.94 -6.61
CA ILE A 225 9.95 6.51 -5.66
C ILE A 225 8.57 7.13 -5.94
N GLY A 226 7.51 6.51 -5.39
CA GLY A 226 6.15 7.04 -5.43
C GLY A 226 5.89 8.14 -4.40
N GLY A 227 4.73 8.80 -4.50
CA GLY A 227 4.36 9.91 -3.63
C GLY A 227 4.30 9.52 -2.15
N SER A 228 3.68 8.40 -1.79
CA SER A 228 3.62 7.95 -0.40
C SER A 228 5.00 7.69 0.22
N SER A 229 6.00 7.32 -0.60
CA SER A 229 7.38 7.17 -0.13
C SER A 229 7.97 8.49 0.36
N GLY A 230 7.68 9.59 -0.33
CA GLY A 230 8.07 10.94 0.13
C GLY A 230 7.47 11.25 1.50
N GLY A 231 6.19 10.97 1.68
CA GLY A 231 5.50 11.15 2.95
C GLY A 231 6.09 10.33 4.09
N VAL A 232 6.47 9.07 3.83
CA VAL A 232 7.11 8.23 4.85
C VAL A 232 8.48 8.78 5.25
N VAL A 233 9.28 9.28 4.31
CA VAL A 233 10.56 9.92 4.61
C VAL A 233 10.36 11.23 5.35
N TRP A 234 9.40 12.07 4.93
CA TRP A 234 9.06 13.30 5.64
C TRP A 234 8.69 13.01 7.12
N ALA A 235 7.84 12.00 7.35
CA ALA A 235 7.47 11.57 8.70
C ALA A 235 8.67 11.06 9.51
N ALA A 236 9.55 10.26 8.89
CA ALA A 236 10.75 9.77 9.53
C ALA A 236 11.67 10.92 10.00
N LEU A 237 11.83 11.97 9.18
CA LEU A 237 12.62 13.14 9.52
C LEU A 237 12.04 13.91 10.72
N GLN A 238 10.70 13.96 10.88
CA GLN A 238 10.07 14.56 12.06
C GLN A 238 10.43 13.84 13.38
N LYS A 239 10.87 12.59 13.31
CA LYS A 239 11.21 11.75 14.47
C LYS A 239 12.71 11.46 14.61
N ALA A 240 13.50 11.89 13.64
CA ALA A 240 14.94 11.63 13.59
C ALA A 240 15.69 12.15 14.82
N GLU A 241 15.22 13.24 15.44
CA GLU A 241 15.79 13.81 16.68
C GLU A 241 15.79 12.85 17.88
N ARG A 242 14.96 11.78 17.83
CA ARG A 242 14.90 10.74 18.88
C ARG A 242 16.04 9.73 18.78
N LEU A 243 16.79 9.75 17.69
CA LEU A 243 17.87 8.82 17.42
C LEU A 243 19.21 9.38 17.91
N ASN A 244 20.03 8.53 18.49
CA ASN A 244 21.39 8.86 18.86
C ASN A 244 22.35 8.65 17.69
N ALA A 245 23.56 9.18 17.80
CA ALA A 245 24.59 8.93 16.79
C ALA A 245 24.88 7.42 16.65
N GLY A 246 24.74 6.91 15.43
CA GLY A 246 24.92 5.49 15.12
C GLY A 246 23.61 4.68 15.10
N ASP A 247 22.51 5.21 15.63
CA ASP A 247 21.20 4.59 15.48
C ASP A 247 20.70 4.70 14.02
N LYS A 248 19.97 3.70 13.58
CA LYS A 248 19.39 3.62 12.23
C LYS A 248 17.87 3.72 12.27
N CYS A 249 17.32 4.45 11.30
CA CYS A 249 15.90 4.46 10.97
C CYS A 249 15.71 3.80 9.60
N LEU A 250 14.83 2.83 9.52
CA LEU A 250 14.41 2.21 8.26
C LEU A 250 13.09 2.84 7.83
N VAL A 251 12.99 3.21 6.55
CA VAL A 251 11.75 3.64 5.92
C VAL A 251 11.37 2.67 4.79
N ILE A 252 10.09 2.36 4.68
CA ILE A 252 9.58 1.53 3.59
C ILE A 252 9.15 2.43 2.44
N LEU A 253 9.78 2.27 1.28
CA LEU A 253 9.45 2.95 0.04
C LEU A 253 8.66 1.99 -0.87
N PRO A 254 7.31 2.04 -0.83
CA PRO A 254 6.47 0.91 -1.28
C PRO A 254 6.39 0.76 -2.80
N ASP A 255 6.58 1.81 -3.59
CA ASP A 255 6.48 1.73 -5.04
C ASP A 255 7.33 2.77 -5.77
N SER A 256 7.23 2.77 -7.11
CA SER A 256 8.05 3.58 -8.01
C SER A 256 7.28 4.77 -8.56
N VAL A 257 8.00 5.84 -8.87
CA VAL A 257 7.52 7.03 -9.59
C VAL A 257 6.84 6.69 -10.93
N ARG A 258 7.19 5.55 -11.54
CA ARG A 258 6.63 5.11 -12.83
C ARG A 258 5.11 4.93 -12.81
N ASN A 259 4.51 4.78 -11.65
CA ASN A 259 3.06 4.71 -11.48
C ASN A 259 2.38 6.09 -11.44
N TYR A 260 3.13 7.20 -11.54
CA TYR A 260 2.65 8.56 -11.23
C TYR A 260 3.21 9.62 -12.19
N LEU A 261 3.56 9.24 -13.42
CA LEU A 261 4.21 10.15 -14.38
C LEU A 261 3.33 11.35 -14.79
N THR A 262 2.02 11.20 -14.70
CA THR A 262 1.03 12.26 -14.98
C THR A 262 0.50 12.93 -13.70
N LYS A 263 1.18 12.76 -12.58
CA LYS A 263 0.80 13.33 -11.28
C LYS A 263 1.95 14.14 -10.68
N PHE A 264 2.38 13.86 -9.46
CA PHE A 264 3.27 14.70 -8.66
C PHE A 264 4.66 14.98 -9.27
N VAL A 265 5.09 14.30 -10.34
CA VAL A 265 6.32 14.64 -11.07
C VAL A 265 6.09 15.66 -12.18
N ASP A 266 4.82 15.90 -12.56
CA ASP A 266 4.38 16.90 -13.51
C ASP A 266 4.13 18.23 -12.79
N ASP A 267 4.77 19.31 -13.27
CA ASP A 267 4.63 20.64 -12.65
C ASP A 267 3.23 21.23 -12.83
N GLU A 268 2.55 20.95 -13.96
CA GLU A 268 1.19 21.42 -14.22
C GLU A 268 0.23 20.79 -13.22
N TRP A 269 0.33 19.49 -12.99
CA TRP A 269 -0.49 18.82 -11.98
C TRP A 269 -0.21 19.34 -10.57
N MET A 270 1.04 19.57 -10.20
CA MET A 270 1.39 20.12 -8.87
C MET A 270 0.84 21.53 -8.68
N ASP A 271 0.86 22.37 -9.73
CA ASP A 271 0.29 23.73 -9.70
C ASP A 271 -1.23 23.71 -9.57
N GLU A 272 -1.91 22.87 -10.36
CA GLU A 272 -3.36 22.69 -10.30
C GLU A 272 -3.84 22.26 -8.92
N GLN A 273 -3.05 21.44 -8.20
CA GLN A 273 -3.37 21.00 -6.84
C GLN A 273 -2.93 22.01 -5.76
N GLY A 274 -2.19 23.06 -6.13
CA GLY A 274 -1.63 24.01 -5.18
C GLY A 274 -0.49 23.43 -4.31
N PHE A 275 0.25 22.43 -4.83
CA PHE A 275 1.32 21.73 -4.12
C PHE A 275 2.72 22.19 -4.52
N LEU A 276 2.88 23.07 -5.50
CA LEU A 276 4.16 23.70 -5.79
C LEU A 276 4.60 24.59 -4.60
N GLU A 277 5.87 24.51 -4.24
CA GLU A 277 6.46 25.49 -3.31
C GLU A 277 6.37 26.89 -3.94
N THR A 278 5.72 27.81 -3.25
CA THR A 278 5.82 29.22 -3.59
C THR A 278 7.24 29.68 -3.28
N ALA A 279 7.98 30.09 -4.31
CA ALA A 279 9.36 30.54 -4.24
C ALA A 279 9.55 31.71 -3.24
#